data_11e4cbb0c993fb21d42c8a860c6d235b
#
_entry.id   11e4cbb0c993fb21d42c8a860c6d235b
#
_cell.length_a   1.000
_cell.length_b   1.000
_cell.length_c   1.000
_cell.angle_alpha   90.00
_cell.angle_beta   90.00
_cell.angle_gamma   90.00
#
_symmetry.space_group_name_H-M   'P 1'
#
loop_
_entity.id
_entity.type
_entity.pdbx_description
1 polymer ?
#
loop_
_entity_poly.entity_id
_entity_poly.type
_entity_poly.pdbx_seq_one_letter_code
_entity_poly.pdbx_strand_id
1 'polypeptide(L)'
;LLAFLLASAPANAQDARTDPGSLERSVPQLEVDPAKRPTNVEARTMAPKAGTGIAQTFILSAVIIDGATVFDSDELAQSFVPYLASQVGQAELDKIASDITNRYRNAGFPLSYAVVPGQTVQSGIVHIHVVEGYVGNIRLIGDRRAAKSIHGIFQRLASERPLRGDTLERAIGLGRDVADRE
;
A
#
# COMPACT_ATOMS: atom_id res chain seq x y z
N LEU A 1 32.29 -7.20 -63.57
CA LEU A 1 31.67 -6.27 -64.52
C LEU A 1 30.49 -5.59 -63.84
N LEU A 2 30.62 -4.28 -63.67
CA LEU A 2 29.72 -3.34 -63.06
C LEU A 2 28.40 -3.18 -63.87
N ALA A 3 27.26 -2.99 -63.20
CA ALA A 3 26.19 -2.16 -63.72
C ALA A 3 25.37 -1.59 -62.59
N PHE A 4 25.53 -0.28 -62.42
CA PHE A 4 24.66 0.62 -61.65
C PHE A 4 23.37 0.86 -62.39
N LEU A 5 22.22 0.78 -61.70
CA LEU A 5 20.99 1.37 -62.19
C LEU A 5 20.40 2.35 -61.16
N LEU A 6 20.53 3.63 -61.46
CA LEU A 6 19.81 4.74 -60.79
C LEU A 6 18.33 4.70 -61.26
N ALA A 7 17.44 4.69 -60.31
CA ALA A 7 16.03 5.03 -60.58
C ALA A 7 15.65 6.28 -59.74
N SER A 8 15.43 7.37 -60.44
CA SER A 8 14.92 8.66 -59.92
C SER A 8 13.44 8.51 -59.61
N ALA A 9 13.02 8.94 -58.41
CA ALA A 9 11.60 9.14 -58.10
C ALA A 9 11.29 10.65 -58.14
N PRO A 10 10.15 11.06 -58.68
CA PRO A 10 9.76 12.49 -58.73
C PRO A 10 9.19 12.97 -57.40
N ALA A 11 9.64 14.13 -56.99
CA ALA A 11 9.08 14.92 -55.90
C ALA A 11 7.69 15.41 -56.28
N ASN A 12 6.65 15.04 -55.52
CA ASN A 12 5.34 15.66 -55.58
C ASN A 12 5.16 16.48 -54.30
N ALA A 13 5.44 17.77 -54.42
CA ALA A 13 5.06 18.77 -53.42
C ALA A 13 3.58 19.05 -53.60
N GLN A 14 2.76 18.62 -52.62
CA GLN A 14 1.38 19.11 -52.49
C GLN A 14 1.28 19.92 -51.23
N ASP A 15 0.97 21.21 -51.44
CA ASP A 15 0.65 22.22 -50.43
C ASP A 15 -0.42 21.70 -49.45
N ALA A 16 0.00 21.38 -48.24
CA ALA A 16 -0.92 21.22 -47.12
C ALA A 16 -1.20 22.61 -46.53
N ARG A 17 -2.27 23.26 -47.02
CA ARG A 17 -2.87 24.41 -46.33
C ARG A 17 -3.33 23.94 -44.97
N THR A 18 -2.65 24.40 -43.96
CA THR A 18 -3.00 24.18 -42.55
C THR A 18 -4.24 25.02 -42.25
N ASP A 19 -5.40 24.38 -42.21
CA ASP A 19 -6.64 24.98 -41.74
C ASP A 19 -6.58 25.09 -40.21
N PRO A 20 -6.59 26.30 -39.63
CA PRO A 20 -6.50 26.48 -38.17
C PRO A 20 -7.70 25.95 -37.38
N GLY A 21 -8.77 25.50 -38.07
CA GLY A 21 -9.98 24.95 -37.44
C GLY A 21 -9.93 23.46 -37.10
N SER A 22 -8.90 22.71 -37.51
CA SER A 22 -8.87 21.27 -37.35
C SER A 22 -8.21 20.78 -36.06
N LEU A 23 -7.63 21.67 -35.23
CA LEU A 23 -6.98 21.30 -33.96
C LEU A 23 -7.91 21.20 -32.73
N GLU A 24 -9.18 21.65 -32.89
CA GLU A 24 -10.17 21.63 -31.81
C GLU A 24 -10.98 20.33 -31.70
N ARG A 25 -10.79 19.34 -32.58
CA ARG A 25 -11.62 18.12 -32.63
C ARG A 25 -10.95 16.86 -32.09
N SER A 26 -9.79 16.96 -31.48
CA SER A 26 -9.05 15.76 -30.96
C SER A 26 -8.88 15.72 -29.46
N VAL A 27 -9.66 16.46 -28.70
CA VAL A 27 -9.76 16.24 -27.26
C VAL A 27 -10.86 15.20 -27.04
N PRO A 28 -10.57 13.97 -26.58
CA PRO A 28 -11.61 13.06 -26.15
C PRO A 28 -12.36 13.74 -25.01
N GLN A 29 -13.59 14.15 -25.23
CA GLN A 29 -14.49 14.52 -24.15
C GLN A 29 -14.73 13.24 -23.35
N LEU A 30 -14.11 13.13 -22.19
CA LEU A 30 -14.52 12.19 -21.18
C LEU A 30 -15.92 12.62 -20.72
N GLU A 31 -16.92 12.01 -21.33
CA GLU A 31 -18.29 12.08 -20.88
C GLU A 31 -18.35 11.41 -19.52
N VAL A 32 -18.19 12.20 -18.46
CA VAL A 32 -18.36 11.76 -17.09
C VAL A 32 -19.86 11.65 -16.85
N ASP A 33 -20.41 10.45 -16.98
CA ASP A 33 -21.78 10.13 -16.62
C ASP A 33 -21.97 10.43 -15.12
N PRO A 34 -22.76 11.45 -14.73
CA PRO A 34 -22.94 11.83 -13.32
C PRO A 34 -23.69 10.77 -12.50
N ALA A 35 -24.22 9.72 -13.13
CA ALA A 35 -24.93 8.63 -12.48
C ALA A 35 -24.00 7.50 -11.97
N LYS A 36 -22.72 7.49 -12.35
CA LYS A 36 -21.72 6.54 -11.86
C LYS A 36 -20.74 7.21 -10.92
N ARG A 37 -21.22 7.74 -9.81
CA ARG A 37 -20.34 7.94 -8.65
C ARG A 37 -20.02 6.55 -8.11
N PRO A 38 -18.74 6.14 -8.08
CA PRO A 38 -18.38 4.93 -7.35
C PRO A 38 -18.52 5.23 -5.85
N THR A 39 -19.69 4.87 -5.30
CA THR A 39 -20.02 5.00 -3.86
C THR A 39 -19.38 3.86 -3.07
N ASN A 40 -18.40 3.19 -3.63
CA ASN A 40 -17.71 2.11 -2.95
C ASN A 40 -16.20 2.37 -3.06
N VAL A 41 -15.66 3.14 -2.11
CA VAL A 41 -14.26 3.02 -1.75
C VAL A 41 -14.15 1.68 -1.07
N GLU A 42 -14.12 0.62 -1.85
CA GLU A 42 -13.56 -0.64 -1.39
C GLU A 42 -12.10 -0.32 -1.07
N ALA A 43 -11.84 -0.01 0.19
CA ALA A 43 -10.52 -0.21 0.75
C ALA A 43 -10.21 -1.68 0.47
N ARG A 44 -9.56 -1.94 -0.67
CA ARG A 44 -8.88 -3.20 -0.86
C ARG A 44 -7.80 -3.23 0.19
N THR A 45 -8.19 -3.67 1.38
CA THR A 45 -7.28 -4.29 2.30
C THR A 45 -6.70 -5.44 1.48
N MET A 46 -5.53 -5.22 0.89
CA MET A 46 -4.72 -6.31 0.39
C MET A 46 -4.27 -7.06 1.65
N ALA A 47 -5.18 -7.83 2.22
CA ALA A 47 -4.78 -8.91 3.10
C ALA A 47 -3.78 -9.71 2.27
N PRO A 48 -2.52 -9.85 2.70
CA PRO A 48 -1.58 -10.71 2.02
C PRO A 48 -2.27 -12.06 1.90
N LYS A 49 -2.38 -12.55 0.66
CA LYS A 49 -2.94 -13.87 0.36
C LYS A 49 -2.18 -14.82 1.28
N ALA A 50 -2.86 -15.41 2.24
CA ALA A 50 -2.26 -16.37 3.15
C ALA A 50 -1.45 -17.34 2.30
N GLY A 51 -0.13 -17.32 2.50
CA GLY A 51 0.77 -18.24 1.81
C GLY A 51 0.26 -19.65 2.07
N THR A 52 0.53 -20.57 1.17
CA THR A 52 0.16 -21.99 1.28
C THR A 52 0.39 -22.44 2.70
N GLY A 53 -0.69 -22.66 3.45
CA GLY A 53 -0.65 -22.89 4.89
C GLY A 53 0.28 -24.05 5.25
N ILE A 54 0.82 -24.02 6.44
CA ILE A 54 1.60 -25.13 7.00
C ILE A 54 0.66 -26.32 7.13
N ALA A 55 0.81 -27.29 6.24
CA ALA A 55 -0.11 -28.42 6.13
C ALA A 55 0.00 -29.44 7.26
N GLN A 56 1.01 -29.34 8.13
CA GLN A 56 1.29 -30.29 9.20
C GLN A 56 1.49 -29.58 10.52
N THR A 57 1.09 -30.24 11.62
CA THR A 57 1.42 -29.79 12.97
C THR A 57 2.84 -30.18 13.32
N PHE A 58 3.53 -29.35 14.11
CA PHE A 58 4.90 -29.56 14.59
C PHE A 58 5.06 -29.02 16.01
N ILE A 59 6.15 -29.37 16.67
CA ILE A 59 6.48 -28.78 17.98
C ILE A 59 7.18 -27.45 17.76
N LEU A 60 6.63 -26.37 18.31
CA LEU A 60 7.21 -25.04 18.23
C LEU A 60 8.41 -24.91 19.15
N SER A 61 9.60 -24.73 18.58
CA SER A 61 10.84 -24.57 19.33
C SER A 61 11.24 -23.11 19.54
N ALA A 62 11.03 -22.29 18.51
CA ALA A 62 11.34 -20.86 18.56
C ALA A 62 10.50 -20.07 17.54
N VAL A 63 10.33 -18.77 17.82
CA VAL A 63 9.75 -17.80 16.88
C VAL A 63 10.77 -16.69 16.63
N ILE A 64 11.01 -16.40 15.36
CA ILE A 64 11.83 -15.28 14.92
C ILE A 64 10.88 -14.21 14.38
N ILE A 65 10.96 -13.00 14.93
CA ILE A 65 10.12 -11.88 14.50
C ILE A 65 10.99 -10.88 13.76
N ASP A 66 10.65 -10.64 12.50
CA ASP A 66 11.35 -9.70 11.61
C ASP A 66 10.50 -8.46 11.36
N GLY A 67 11.14 -7.29 11.26
CA GLY A 67 10.49 -6.03 10.84
C GLY A 67 9.80 -5.24 11.95
N ALA A 68 9.89 -5.67 13.20
CA ALA A 68 9.43 -4.90 14.37
C ALA A 68 10.49 -3.89 14.80
N THR A 69 10.11 -2.61 14.91
CA THR A 69 10.98 -1.54 15.44
C THR A 69 10.37 -0.80 16.62
N VAL A 70 9.05 -0.91 16.82
CA VAL A 70 8.33 -0.26 17.92
C VAL A 70 8.42 -1.02 19.20
N PHE A 71 8.40 -2.35 19.12
CA PHE A 71 8.42 -3.22 20.29
C PHE A 71 9.69 -4.05 20.32
N ASP A 72 10.22 -4.24 21.51
CA ASP A 72 11.33 -5.15 21.74
C ASP A 72 10.88 -6.61 21.61
N SER A 73 11.85 -7.51 21.34
CA SER A 73 11.60 -8.94 21.21
C SER A 73 10.94 -9.56 22.44
N ASP A 74 11.30 -9.11 23.63
CA ASP A 74 10.75 -9.60 24.91
C ASP A 74 9.27 -9.23 25.07
N GLU A 75 8.88 -8.04 24.59
CA GLU A 75 7.49 -7.60 24.61
C GLU A 75 6.62 -8.43 23.66
N LEU A 76 7.14 -8.75 22.48
CA LEU A 76 6.44 -9.57 21.50
C LEU A 76 6.44 -11.05 21.87
N ALA A 77 7.43 -11.50 22.65
CA ALA A 77 7.53 -12.88 23.11
C ALA A 77 6.30 -13.33 23.91
N GLN A 78 5.64 -12.42 24.62
CA GLN A 78 4.41 -12.71 25.36
C GLN A 78 3.31 -13.31 24.48
N SER A 79 3.31 -13.04 23.18
CA SER A 79 2.32 -13.55 22.22
C SER A 79 2.57 -15.03 21.84
N PHE A 80 3.79 -15.54 21.93
CA PHE A 80 4.13 -16.89 21.50
C PHE A 80 4.70 -17.80 22.58
N VAL A 81 5.21 -17.26 23.70
CA VAL A 81 5.76 -18.06 24.81
C VAL A 81 4.80 -19.16 25.28
N PRO A 82 3.47 -18.93 25.40
CA PRO A 82 2.53 -19.99 25.80
C PRO A 82 2.46 -21.19 24.83
N TYR A 83 2.94 -21.02 23.60
CA TYR A 83 2.94 -22.04 22.55
C TYR A 83 4.27 -22.78 22.40
N LEU A 84 5.34 -22.33 23.07
CA LEU A 84 6.64 -23.00 23.02
C LEU A 84 6.55 -24.41 23.58
N ALA A 85 7.28 -25.32 22.96
CA ALA A 85 7.33 -26.75 23.29
C ALA A 85 5.96 -27.46 23.16
N SER A 86 4.96 -26.83 22.55
CA SER A 86 3.64 -27.42 22.25
C SER A 86 3.49 -27.72 20.78
N GLN A 87 2.52 -28.60 20.48
CA GLN A 87 2.16 -28.89 19.11
C GLN A 87 1.31 -27.74 18.55
N VAL A 88 1.79 -27.15 17.45
CA VAL A 88 1.13 -26.03 16.77
C VAL A 88 0.89 -26.33 15.30
N GLY A 89 -0.17 -25.79 14.76
CA GLY A 89 -0.50 -25.78 13.34
C GLY A 89 -0.72 -24.36 12.84
N GLN A 90 -1.30 -24.25 11.66
CA GLN A 90 -1.57 -22.93 11.05
C GLN A 90 -2.46 -22.02 11.93
N ALA A 91 -3.46 -22.62 12.57
CA ALA A 91 -4.41 -21.85 13.39
C ALA A 91 -3.76 -21.17 14.60
N GLU A 92 -2.85 -21.87 15.27
CA GLU A 92 -2.09 -21.33 16.39
C GLU A 92 -1.12 -20.25 15.95
N LEU A 93 -0.48 -20.42 14.79
CA LEU A 93 0.40 -19.41 14.21
C LEU A 93 -0.36 -18.15 13.80
N ASP A 94 -1.54 -18.31 13.19
CA ASP A 94 -2.40 -17.19 12.83
C ASP A 94 -2.88 -16.43 14.07
N LYS A 95 -3.13 -17.16 15.17
CA LYS A 95 -3.46 -16.55 16.46
C LYS A 95 -2.30 -15.75 17.03
N ILE A 96 -1.08 -16.28 17.02
CA ILE A 96 0.13 -15.55 17.45
C ILE A 96 0.29 -14.27 16.62
N ALA A 97 0.18 -14.34 15.30
CA ALA A 97 0.27 -13.18 14.42
C ALA A 97 -0.85 -12.15 14.70
N SER A 98 -2.07 -12.63 14.99
CA SER A 98 -3.18 -11.79 15.39
C SER A 98 -2.95 -11.08 16.72
N ASP A 99 -2.40 -11.77 17.71
CA ASP A 99 -2.08 -11.21 19.04
C ASP A 99 -1.01 -10.11 18.91
N ILE A 100 0.03 -10.33 18.09
CA ILE A 100 1.04 -9.30 17.78
C ILE A 100 0.37 -8.11 17.08
N THR A 101 -0.49 -8.35 16.09
CA THR A 101 -1.22 -7.30 15.38
C THR A 101 -2.08 -6.46 16.32
N ASN A 102 -2.80 -7.12 17.24
CA ASN A 102 -3.64 -6.44 18.23
C ASN A 102 -2.79 -5.59 19.20
N ARG A 103 -1.59 -6.04 19.55
CA ARG A 103 -0.66 -5.26 20.36
C ARG A 103 -0.27 -3.95 19.66
N TYR A 104 0.07 -3.99 18.37
CA TYR A 104 0.34 -2.80 17.57
C TYR A 104 -0.86 -1.86 17.51
N ARG A 105 -2.06 -2.39 17.26
CA ARG A 105 -3.29 -1.58 17.20
C ARG A 105 -3.60 -0.91 18.53
N ASN A 106 -3.48 -1.65 19.63
CA ASN A 106 -3.71 -1.12 20.98
C ASN A 106 -2.68 -0.07 21.38
N ALA A 107 -1.47 -0.13 20.82
CA ALA A 107 -0.44 0.88 21.00
C ALA A 107 -0.59 2.09 20.07
N GLY A 108 -1.66 2.13 19.25
CA GLY A 108 -1.97 3.25 18.39
C GLY A 108 -1.35 3.19 16.99
N PHE A 109 -0.97 2.00 16.51
CA PHE A 109 -0.44 1.78 15.14
C PHE A 109 -1.42 0.99 14.27
N PRO A 110 -2.50 1.61 13.77
CA PRO A 110 -3.61 0.91 13.13
C PRO A 110 -3.25 0.26 11.78
N LEU A 111 -2.17 0.74 11.13
CA LEU A 111 -1.72 0.23 9.83
C LEU A 111 -0.67 -0.88 9.96
N SER A 112 -0.23 -1.20 11.18
CA SER A 112 0.76 -2.23 11.42
C SER A 112 0.11 -3.59 11.68
N TYR A 113 0.72 -4.65 11.18
CA TYR A 113 0.22 -6.01 11.32
C TYR A 113 1.34 -7.04 11.23
N ALA A 114 1.09 -8.22 11.77
CA ALA A 114 1.98 -9.37 11.66
C ALA A 114 1.39 -10.43 10.74
N VAL A 115 2.25 -11.12 10.02
CA VAL A 115 1.88 -12.24 9.13
C VAL A 115 2.85 -13.39 9.30
N VAL A 116 2.36 -14.61 9.13
CA VAL A 116 3.18 -15.80 8.96
C VAL A 116 3.38 -16.01 7.45
N PRO A 117 4.57 -15.75 6.91
CA PRO A 117 4.81 -16.00 5.49
C PRO A 117 4.76 -17.51 5.19
N GLY A 118 4.48 -17.87 3.93
CA GLY A 118 4.60 -19.24 3.48
C GLY A 118 6.05 -19.72 3.66
N GLN A 119 6.26 -20.70 4.53
CA GLN A 119 7.59 -21.18 4.90
C GLN A 119 7.59 -22.69 5.14
N THR A 120 8.74 -23.32 4.97
CA THR A 120 8.99 -24.69 5.41
C THR A 120 9.56 -24.64 6.82
N VAL A 121 8.82 -25.18 7.79
CA VAL A 121 9.28 -25.22 9.19
C VAL A 121 10.34 -26.29 9.35
N GLN A 122 11.53 -25.87 9.76
CA GLN A 122 12.63 -26.77 10.10
C GLN A 122 12.92 -26.66 11.59
N SER A 123 13.07 -27.80 12.23
CA SER A 123 13.39 -27.89 13.68
C SER A 123 12.42 -27.12 14.60
N GLY A 124 11.17 -26.87 14.13
CA GLY A 124 10.19 -26.15 14.91
C GLY A 124 10.43 -24.63 15.02
N ILE A 125 11.25 -24.05 14.16
CA ILE A 125 11.52 -22.61 14.12
C ILE A 125 10.56 -21.97 13.11
N VAL A 126 9.85 -20.92 13.53
CA VAL A 126 8.89 -20.18 12.72
C VAL A 126 9.31 -18.73 12.59
N HIS A 127 9.21 -18.19 11.38
CA HIS A 127 9.36 -16.76 11.11
C HIS A 127 8.01 -16.08 11.06
N ILE A 128 7.89 -14.96 11.76
CA ILE A 128 6.73 -14.06 11.71
C ILE A 128 7.24 -12.70 11.23
N HIS A 129 6.62 -12.18 10.18
CA HIS A 129 6.99 -10.89 9.65
C HIS A 129 6.02 -9.81 10.11
N VAL A 130 6.55 -8.77 10.72
CA VAL A 130 5.81 -7.58 11.13
C VAL A 130 5.96 -6.51 10.05
N VAL A 131 4.85 -6.01 9.56
CA VAL A 131 4.79 -4.89 8.63
C VAL A 131 4.35 -3.66 9.40
N GLU A 132 5.28 -2.74 9.64
CA GLU A 132 4.99 -1.46 10.25
C GLU A 132 4.52 -0.48 9.18
N GLY A 133 3.19 -0.24 9.16
CA GLY A 133 2.53 0.52 8.12
C GLY A 133 2.81 2.02 8.20
N TYR A 134 2.95 2.66 7.03
CA TYR A 134 3.13 4.10 6.87
C TYR A 134 2.41 4.61 5.63
N VAL A 135 2.27 5.94 5.51
CA VAL A 135 1.74 6.58 4.30
C VAL A 135 2.87 6.91 3.35
N GLY A 136 2.90 6.25 2.18
CA GLY A 136 3.96 6.41 1.19
C GLY A 136 3.85 7.67 0.35
N ASN A 137 2.63 8.02 -0.11
CA ASN A 137 2.40 9.16 -0.98
C ASN A 137 1.04 9.79 -0.72
N ILE A 138 0.98 11.13 -0.70
CA ILE A 138 -0.24 11.91 -0.51
C ILE A 138 -0.42 12.81 -1.71
N ARG A 139 -1.58 12.71 -2.36
CA ARG A 139 -1.97 13.59 -3.45
C ARG A 139 -3.10 14.48 -2.99
N LEU A 140 -2.88 15.79 -2.96
CA LEU A 140 -3.90 16.78 -2.69
C LEU A 140 -4.52 17.22 -4.01
N ILE A 141 -5.85 17.15 -4.11
CA ILE A 141 -6.63 17.56 -5.28
C ILE A 141 -7.64 18.60 -4.78
N GLY A 142 -7.65 19.79 -5.40
CA GLY A 142 -8.51 20.89 -5.01
C GLY A 142 -7.85 22.26 -5.11
N ASP A 143 -8.38 23.27 -4.39
CA ASP A 143 -7.83 24.62 -4.40
C ASP A 143 -6.41 24.68 -3.78
N ARG A 144 -5.54 25.47 -4.45
CA ARG A 144 -4.14 25.65 -4.00
C ARG A 144 -4.03 26.34 -2.66
N ARG A 145 -4.97 27.21 -2.28
CA ARG A 145 -4.93 27.91 -0.99
C ARG A 145 -5.24 26.95 0.14
N ALA A 146 -6.30 26.14 -0.03
CA ALA A 146 -6.67 25.08 0.89
C ALA A 146 -5.53 24.05 1.05
N ALA A 147 -4.96 23.59 -0.04
CA ALA A 147 -3.82 22.66 -0.04
C ALA A 147 -2.61 23.20 0.73
N LYS A 148 -2.33 24.50 0.65
CA LYS A 148 -1.20 25.14 1.34
C LYS A 148 -1.39 25.15 2.86
N SER A 149 -2.61 25.38 3.36
CA SER A 149 -2.90 25.44 4.79
C SER A 149 -2.74 24.10 5.49
N ILE A 150 -2.99 22.98 4.79
CA ILE A 150 -2.89 21.62 5.34
C ILE A 150 -1.59 20.90 5.01
N HIS A 151 -0.75 21.49 4.15
CA HIS A 151 0.48 20.86 3.65
C HIS A 151 1.41 20.38 4.77
N GLY A 152 1.64 21.18 5.81
CA GLY A 152 2.54 20.81 6.90
C GLY A 152 2.09 19.57 7.69
N ILE A 153 0.77 19.37 7.82
CA ILE A 153 0.20 18.20 8.50
C ILE A 153 0.37 16.96 7.65
N PHE A 154 0.13 17.07 6.36
CA PHE A 154 0.30 15.95 5.42
C PHE A 154 1.78 15.58 5.22
N GLN A 155 2.70 16.54 5.33
CA GLN A 155 4.14 16.23 5.37
C GLN A 155 4.51 15.40 6.60
N ARG A 156 3.99 15.76 7.79
CA ARG A 156 4.20 14.97 9.00
C ARG A 156 3.65 13.57 8.85
N LEU A 157 2.43 13.42 8.32
CA LEU A 157 1.80 12.13 8.04
C LEU A 157 2.67 11.25 7.12
N ALA A 158 3.29 11.83 6.09
CA ALA A 158 4.15 11.12 5.15
C ALA A 158 5.53 10.75 5.70
N SER A 159 6.00 11.46 6.74
CA SER A 159 7.33 11.23 7.34
C SER A 159 7.31 10.27 8.52
N GLU A 160 6.15 10.03 9.13
CA GLU A 160 6.02 9.20 10.32
C GLU A 160 6.05 7.71 9.97
N ARG A 161 6.96 6.97 10.61
CA ARG A 161 7.18 5.53 10.37
C ARG A 161 7.51 4.79 11.66
N PRO A 162 6.65 3.86 12.07
CA PRO A 162 5.31 3.57 11.56
C PRO A 162 4.31 4.67 11.88
N LEU A 163 3.19 4.71 11.14
CA LEU A 163 2.18 5.75 11.30
C LEU A 163 1.32 5.52 12.56
N ARG A 164 1.19 6.58 13.35
CA ARG A 164 0.28 6.60 14.50
C ARG A 164 -1.14 6.97 14.10
N GLY A 165 -2.12 6.37 14.76
CA GLY A 165 -3.54 6.61 14.52
C GLY A 165 -3.97 8.04 14.83
N ASP A 166 -3.44 8.65 15.90
CA ASP A 166 -3.74 10.03 16.28
C ASP A 166 -3.26 11.05 15.23
N THR A 167 -2.13 10.82 14.58
CA THR A 167 -1.64 11.64 13.47
C THR A 167 -2.55 11.49 12.25
N LEU A 168 -2.98 10.26 11.95
CA LEU A 168 -3.89 9.99 10.84
C LEU A 168 -5.26 10.65 11.05
N GLU A 169 -5.86 10.49 12.22
CA GLU A 169 -7.18 11.07 12.57
C GLU A 169 -7.15 12.60 12.51
N ARG A 170 -6.08 13.20 13.04
CA ARG A 170 -5.90 14.66 12.98
C ARG A 170 -5.77 15.15 11.54
N ALA A 171 -5.04 14.44 10.69
CA ALA A 171 -4.89 14.81 9.29
C ALA A 171 -6.23 14.70 8.52
N ILE A 172 -7.02 13.66 8.79
CA ILE A 172 -8.35 13.46 8.18
C ILE A 172 -9.31 14.55 8.66
N GLY A 173 -9.33 14.86 9.97
CA GLY A 173 -10.20 15.90 10.54
C GLY A 173 -9.95 17.26 9.90
N LEU A 174 -8.69 17.67 9.82
CA LEU A 174 -8.32 18.94 9.20
C LEU A 174 -8.59 18.98 7.69
N GLY A 175 -8.44 17.86 6.99
CA GLY A 175 -8.82 17.76 5.58
C GLY A 175 -10.32 18.00 5.36
N ARG A 176 -11.18 17.51 6.26
CA ARG A 176 -12.62 17.74 6.24
C ARG A 176 -12.97 19.21 6.53
N ASP A 177 -12.37 19.80 7.59
CA ASP A 177 -12.62 21.19 7.97
C ASP A 177 -12.26 22.19 6.85
N VAL A 178 -11.30 21.85 6.02
CA VAL A 178 -10.92 22.67 4.85
C VAL A 178 -11.90 22.49 3.70
N ALA A 179 -12.37 21.26 3.47
CA ALA A 179 -13.34 20.97 2.41
C ALA A 179 -14.73 21.58 2.70
N ASP A 180 -15.13 21.66 3.97
CA ASP A 180 -16.44 22.20 4.38
C ASP A 180 -16.50 23.76 4.34
N ARG A 181 -15.37 24.43 4.10
CA ARG A 181 -15.29 25.91 4.02
C ARG A 181 -15.36 26.47 2.60
N GLU A 182 -15.44 25.62 1.59
CA GLU A 182 -15.64 25.97 0.20
C GLU A 182 -17.11 25.88 -0.21
#